data_7ff11472f81577d7a660dbefbdf1c66d
#
_entry.id   7ff11472f81577d7a660dbefbdf1c66d
#
_cell.length_a   1.000
_cell.length_b   1.000
_cell.length_c   1.000
_cell.angle_alpha   90.00
_cell.angle_beta   90.00
_cell.angle_gamma   90.00
#
_symmetry.space_group_name_H-M   'P 1'
#
loop_
_entity.id
_entity.type
_entity.pdbx_description
1 polymer ?
#
loop_
_entity_poly.entity_id
_entity_poly.type
_entity_poly.pdbx_seq_one_letter_code
_entity_poly.pdbx_strand_id
1 'polypeptide(L)'
;TAEEAEPVLEYLRRFEYASRSHTILELLWHTGMRLGAIQSLDRDDYDDEKEVLTVHHRPERGTPLKNGHEGERHVALSADVCSVLDAYIEHNRHDVTDEEGREPLLTTSRGRMVGSSIRDTVYEVTRPCYYAGDCPKSRDPDECEGTHYDGYSKCPLNVSPHAIRRGSITHHLSEDVPEKVVSDRMNVGQDVLDKHYDKRSAEQKVEQRRGYLEG
;
A
#
# COMPACT_ATOMS: atom_id res chain seq x y z
N THR A 1 -10.80 -7.21 0.44
CA THR A 1 -10.40 -8.62 0.48
C THR A 1 -9.27 -8.87 -0.52
N ALA A 2 -8.58 -10.02 -0.40
CA ALA A 2 -7.56 -10.44 -1.38
C ALA A 2 -8.20 -10.65 -2.76
N GLU A 3 -9.38 -11.26 -2.81
CA GLU A 3 -10.15 -11.49 -4.04
C GLU A 3 -10.48 -10.19 -4.80
N GLU A 4 -10.60 -9.06 -4.11
CA GLU A 4 -10.82 -7.75 -4.74
C GLU A 4 -9.51 -7.06 -5.12
N ALA A 5 -8.42 -7.30 -4.39
CA ALA A 5 -7.14 -6.67 -4.63
C ALA A 5 -6.37 -7.34 -5.78
N GLU A 6 -6.42 -8.68 -5.87
CA GLU A 6 -5.64 -9.44 -6.84
C GLU A 6 -5.94 -9.09 -8.30
N PRO A 7 -7.20 -8.91 -8.76
CA PRO A 7 -7.45 -8.51 -10.14
C PRO A 7 -6.82 -7.15 -10.52
N VAL A 8 -6.79 -6.20 -9.60
CA VAL A 8 -6.17 -4.88 -9.81
C VAL A 8 -4.64 -5.03 -9.90
N LEU A 9 -4.05 -5.76 -8.96
CA LEU A 9 -2.60 -5.99 -8.93
C LEU A 9 -2.14 -6.79 -10.16
N GLU A 10 -2.88 -7.83 -10.55
CA GLU A 10 -2.58 -8.61 -11.75
C GLU A 10 -2.62 -7.76 -13.02
N TYR A 11 -3.65 -6.89 -13.15
CA TYR A 11 -3.73 -5.95 -14.27
C TYR A 11 -2.50 -5.04 -14.32
N LEU A 12 -2.13 -4.43 -13.19
CA LEU A 12 -1.00 -3.51 -13.10
C LEU A 12 0.33 -4.23 -13.37
N ARG A 13 0.53 -5.43 -12.85
CA ARG A 13 1.71 -6.27 -13.13
C ARG A 13 1.85 -6.59 -14.61
N ARG A 14 0.76 -6.83 -15.27
CA ARG A 14 0.75 -7.24 -16.68
C ARG A 14 0.86 -6.09 -17.66
N PHE A 15 0.19 -4.97 -17.40
CA PHE A 15 0.03 -3.89 -18.38
C PHE A 15 0.73 -2.59 -17.99
N GLU A 16 1.02 -2.42 -16.70
CA GLU A 16 1.63 -1.19 -16.17
C GLU A 16 2.78 -1.51 -15.20
N TYR A 17 3.58 -2.53 -15.52
CA TYR A 17 4.65 -3.00 -14.65
C TYR A 17 5.57 -1.87 -14.22
N ALA A 18 5.85 -1.80 -12.92
CA ALA A 18 6.67 -0.78 -12.29
C ALA A 18 6.25 0.68 -12.60
N SER A 19 5.02 0.90 -13.09
CA SER A 19 4.46 2.25 -13.12
C SER A 19 4.33 2.80 -11.69
N ARG A 20 4.20 4.11 -11.57
CA ARG A 20 3.93 4.73 -10.26
C ARG A 20 2.66 4.16 -9.59
N SER A 21 1.63 3.92 -10.37
CA SER A 21 0.37 3.33 -9.90
C SER A 21 0.58 1.91 -9.36
N HIS A 22 1.30 1.08 -10.11
CA HIS A 22 1.65 -0.27 -9.70
C HIS A 22 2.46 -0.25 -8.39
N THR A 23 3.51 0.55 -8.31
CA THR A 23 4.36 0.67 -7.12
C THR A 23 3.56 1.11 -5.89
N ILE A 24 2.65 2.07 -6.02
CA ILE A 24 1.78 2.52 -4.93
C ILE A 24 0.90 1.38 -4.44
N LEU A 25 0.26 0.63 -5.34
CA LEU A 25 -0.66 -0.47 -4.97
C LEU A 25 0.10 -1.64 -4.33
N GLU A 26 1.25 -2.03 -4.88
CA GLU A 26 2.12 -3.07 -4.31
C GLU A 26 2.56 -2.68 -2.89
N LEU A 27 3.05 -1.46 -2.70
CA LEU A 27 3.45 -0.98 -1.37
C LEU A 27 2.27 -0.98 -0.39
N LEU A 28 1.11 -0.45 -0.77
CA LEU A 28 -0.06 -0.42 0.09
C LEU A 28 -0.53 -1.82 0.48
N TRP A 29 -0.57 -2.75 -0.48
CA TRP A 29 -1.08 -4.09 -0.26
C TRP A 29 -0.11 -4.96 0.55
N HIS A 30 1.15 -5.02 0.14
CA HIS A 30 2.12 -5.91 0.79
C HIS A 30 2.66 -5.40 2.12
N THR A 31 2.69 -4.08 2.33
CA THR A 31 3.18 -3.52 3.59
C THR A 31 2.08 -3.13 4.57
N GLY A 32 0.85 -2.97 4.09
CA GLY A 32 -0.25 -2.45 4.89
C GLY A 32 0.01 -1.06 5.50
N MET A 33 0.97 -0.30 4.99
CA MET A 33 1.34 1.01 5.51
C MET A 33 0.18 2.00 5.44
N ARG A 34 0.16 2.98 6.36
CA ARG A 34 -0.70 4.14 6.20
C ARG A 34 -0.21 4.99 5.03
N LEU A 35 -1.13 5.67 4.34
CA LEU A 35 -0.81 6.55 3.21
C LEU A 35 0.30 7.57 3.56
N GLY A 36 0.24 8.18 4.75
CA GLY A 36 1.27 9.13 5.19
C GLY A 36 2.65 8.49 5.36
N ALA A 37 2.72 7.21 5.71
CA ALA A 37 4.00 6.50 5.80
C ALA A 37 4.58 6.24 4.39
N ILE A 38 3.74 5.87 3.42
CA ILE A 38 4.19 5.71 2.03
C ILE A 38 4.63 7.05 1.43
N GLN A 39 3.89 8.12 1.68
CA GLN A 39 4.25 9.46 1.26
C GLN A 39 5.61 9.93 1.84
N SER A 40 5.93 9.49 3.07
CA SER A 40 7.15 9.93 3.77
C SER A 40 8.43 9.28 3.27
N LEU A 41 8.34 8.20 2.51
CA LEU A 41 9.50 7.43 2.05
C LEU A 41 10.39 8.26 1.11
N ASP A 42 11.68 8.19 1.38
CA ASP A 42 12.74 8.66 0.52
C ASP A 42 13.37 7.46 -0.22
N ARG A 43 14.12 7.72 -1.27
CA ARG A 43 14.83 6.66 -2.01
C ARG A 43 15.79 5.89 -1.10
N ASP A 44 16.51 6.60 -0.23
CA ASP A 44 17.48 6.01 0.70
C ASP A 44 16.81 5.28 1.89
N ASP A 45 15.50 5.35 2.04
CA ASP A 45 14.75 4.53 2.99
C ASP A 45 14.55 3.09 2.49
N TYR A 46 14.87 2.81 1.22
CA TYR A 46 14.86 1.48 0.63
C TYR A 46 16.28 0.93 0.50
N ASP A 47 16.54 -0.18 1.18
CA ASP A 47 17.79 -0.95 1.13
C ASP A 47 17.50 -2.21 0.29
N ASP A 48 17.95 -2.21 -0.96
CA ASP A 48 17.73 -3.29 -1.93
C ASP A 48 18.52 -4.56 -1.58
N GLU A 49 19.71 -4.41 -1.01
CA GLU A 49 20.54 -5.55 -0.59
C GLU A 49 19.92 -6.31 0.59
N LYS A 50 19.23 -5.60 1.51
CA LYS A 50 18.56 -6.20 2.66
C LYS A 50 17.07 -6.46 2.43
N GLU A 51 16.51 -6.00 1.31
CA GLU A 51 15.08 -6.08 1.00
C GLU A 51 14.21 -5.43 2.09
N VAL A 52 14.58 -4.22 2.53
CA VAL A 52 13.95 -3.52 3.66
C VAL A 52 13.58 -2.08 3.31
N LEU A 53 12.37 -1.68 3.69
CA LEU A 53 12.00 -0.26 3.81
C LEU A 53 12.11 0.19 5.26
N THR A 54 12.76 1.34 5.50
CA THR A 54 12.81 2.00 6.79
C THR A 54 11.85 3.19 6.82
N VAL A 55 10.92 3.19 7.76
CA VAL A 55 9.94 4.27 7.93
C VAL A 55 10.39 5.20 9.03
N HIS A 56 10.62 6.46 8.69
CA HIS A 56 11.10 7.49 9.60
C HIS A 56 10.06 8.58 9.88
N HIS A 57 10.05 9.09 11.10
CA HIS A 57 9.27 10.26 11.52
C HIS A 57 10.10 11.53 11.36
N ARG A 58 9.77 12.38 10.37
CA ARG A 58 10.53 13.61 10.06
C ARG A 58 9.59 14.82 10.03
N PRO A 59 9.02 15.23 11.18
CA PRO A 59 8.06 16.36 11.24
C PRO A 59 8.68 17.69 10.84
N GLU A 60 9.93 17.93 11.22
CA GLU A 60 10.70 19.13 10.88
C GLU A 60 11.05 19.23 9.40
N ARG A 61 10.88 18.15 8.65
CA ARG A 61 11.14 18.04 7.21
C ARG A 61 9.87 17.69 6.41
N GLY A 62 8.70 18.04 6.94
CA GLY A 62 7.42 17.95 6.23
C GLY A 62 6.82 16.54 6.08
N THR A 63 7.42 15.50 6.68
CA THR A 63 6.90 14.13 6.60
C THR A 63 6.69 13.49 7.97
N PRO A 64 5.74 14.01 8.78
CA PRO A 64 5.40 13.43 10.07
C PRO A 64 4.63 12.11 9.89
N LEU A 65 4.90 11.14 10.76
CA LEU A 65 4.08 9.95 10.90
C LEU A 65 2.91 10.20 11.84
N LYS A 66 1.78 9.54 11.62
CA LYS A 66 0.58 9.67 12.46
C LYS A 66 0.84 9.35 13.94
N ASN A 67 1.69 8.36 14.21
CA ASN A 67 2.01 7.89 15.55
C ASN A 67 3.38 8.43 16.04
N GLY A 68 3.92 9.48 15.41
CA GLY A 68 5.23 10.03 15.77
C GLY A 68 6.33 8.98 15.67
N HIS A 69 7.30 9.02 16.58
CA HIS A 69 8.41 8.04 16.64
C HIS A 69 7.97 6.60 16.87
N GLU A 70 6.82 6.35 17.49
CA GLU A 70 6.25 5.01 17.61
C GLU A 70 5.83 4.41 16.25
N GLY A 71 5.77 5.24 15.22
CA GLY A 71 5.50 4.81 13.84
C GLY A 71 6.74 4.37 13.07
N GLU A 72 7.94 4.63 13.59
CA GLU A 72 9.21 4.26 12.96
C GLU A 72 9.42 2.75 13.03
N ARG A 73 9.88 2.16 11.92
CA ARG A 73 10.10 0.72 11.83
C ARG A 73 10.80 0.31 10.56
N HIS A 74 11.34 -0.89 10.58
CA HIS A 74 11.81 -1.60 9.39
C HIS A 74 10.72 -2.54 8.88
N VAL A 75 10.50 -2.56 7.58
CA VAL A 75 9.53 -3.42 6.91
C VAL A 75 10.25 -4.25 5.88
N ALA A 76 10.39 -5.55 6.15
CA ALA A 76 10.94 -6.48 5.18
C ALA A 76 10.01 -6.58 3.96
N LEU A 77 10.56 -6.67 2.78
CA LEU A 77 9.84 -6.82 1.52
C LEU A 77 10.04 -8.25 0.98
N SER A 78 9.14 -8.67 0.09
CA SER A 78 9.37 -9.86 -0.72
C SER A 78 10.20 -9.50 -1.97
N ALA A 79 10.88 -10.47 -2.55
CA ALA A 79 11.63 -10.29 -3.78
C ALA A 79 10.80 -9.71 -4.94
N ASP A 80 9.51 -10.06 -5.02
CA ASP A 80 8.61 -9.53 -6.04
C ASP A 80 8.38 -8.02 -5.86
N VAL A 81 8.15 -7.57 -4.62
CA VAL A 81 7.99 -6.13 -4.31
C VAL A 81 9.29 -5.38 -4.55
N CYS A 82 10.44 -5.95 -4.19
CA CYS A 82 11.75 -5.38 -4.48
C CYS A 82 11.95 -5.22 -5.99
N SER A 83 11.64 -6.24 -6.79
CA SER A 83 11.73 -6.17 -8.25
C SER A 83 10.89 -5.05 -8.86
N VAL A 84 9.70 -4.78 -8.31
CA VAL A 84 8.85 -3.67 -8.74
C VAL A 84 9.46 -2.32 -8.35
N LEU A 85 10.01 -2.21 -7.12
CA LEU A 85 10.66 -0.98 -6.64
C LEU A 85 11.92 -0.66 -7.45
N ASP A 86 12.77 -1.65 -7.69
CA ASP A 86 14.00 -1.50 -8.47
C ASP A 86 13.69 -1.00 -9.89
N ALA A 87 12.76 -1.67 -10.57
CA ALA A 87 12.34 -1.26 -11.91
C ALA A 87 11.67 0.12 -11.92
N TYR A 88 10.88 0.46 -10.87
CA TYR A 88 10.31 1.80 -10.74
C TYR A 88 11.38 2.87 -10.55
N ILE A 89 12.33 2.64 -9.66
CA ILE A 89 13.42 3.58 -9.36
C ILE A 89 14.29 3.80 -10.59
N GLU A 90 14.62 2.73 -11.31
CA GLU A 90 15.49 2.80 -12.48
C GLU A 90 14.81 3.45 -13.70
N HIS A 91 13.52 3.17 -13.94
CA HIS A 91 12.91 3.52 -15.22
C HIS A 91 11.79 4.54 -15.16
N ASN A 92 11.07 4.65 -14.04
CA ASN A 92 9.81 5.41 -13.96
C ASN A 92 9.79 6.50 -12.89
N ARG A 93 10.72 6.45 -11.94
CA ARG A 93 10.85 7.50 -10.94
C ARG A 93 11.43 8.75 -11.59
N HIS A 94 10.83 9.93 -11.32
CA HIS A 94 11.46 11.19 -11.70
C HIS A 94 12.66 11.50 -10.79
N ASP A 95 13.79 11.87 -11.40
CA ASP A 95 14.98 12.30 -10.67
C ASP A 95 14.80 13.74 -10.19
N VAL A 96 14.16 13.87 -9.05
CA VAL A 96 13.80 15.16 -8.42
C VAL A 96 14.00 15.10 -6.92
N THR A 97 14.27 16.27 -6.33
CA THR A 97 14.29 16.48 -4.88
C THR A 97 13.00 17.18 -4.43
N ASP A 98 12.66 17.05 -3.16
CA ASP A 98 11.59 17.85 -2.53
C ASP A 98 12.14 19.21 -2.04
N GLU A 99 11.26 20.02 -1.44
CA GLU A 99 11.60 21.35 -0.91
C GLU A 99 12.65 21.29 0.21
N GLU A 100 12.80 20.13 0.86
CA GLU A 100 13.79 19.87 1.91
C GLU A 100 15.09 19.27 1.37
N GLY A 101 15.24 19.20 0.04
CA GLY A 101 16.42 18.65 -0.64
C GLY A 101 16.56 17.14 -0.52
N ARG A 102 15.51 16.40 -0.19
CA ARG A 102 15.49 14.92 -0.14
C ARG A 102 15.03 14.34 -1.47
N GLU A 103 15.43 13.13 -1.75
CA GLU A 103 14.98 12.35 -2.91
C GLU A 103 13.77 11.48 -2.53
N PRO A 104 12.51 11.91 -2.81
CA PRO A 104 11.35 11.10 -2.48
C PRO A 104 11.36 9.77 -3.23
N LEU A 105 10.87 8.69 -2.61
CA LEU A 105 10.67 7.43 -3.31
C LEU A 105 9.57 7.59 -4.37
N LEU A 106 8.40 8.09 -3.99
CA LEU A 106 7.30 8.34 -4.91
C LEU A 106 7.32 9.79 -5.40
N THR A 107 7.45 9.97 -6.72
CA THR A 107 7.66 11.27 -7.34
C THR A 107 6.62 11.62 -8.39
N THR A 108 6.46 12.92 -8.58
CA THR A 108 5.92 13.54 -9.79
C THR A 108 7.04 14.36 -10.43
N SER A 109 6.82 14.91 -11.60
CA SER A 109 7.78 15.86 -12.21
C SER A 109 8.05 17.14 -11.39
N ARG A 110 7.28 17.35 -10.31
CA ARG A 110 7.36 18.53 -9.44
C ARG A 110 7.99 18.24 -8.06
N GLY A 111 8.41 17.01 -7.80
CA GLY A 111 8.95 16.57 -6.51
C GLY A 111 8.13 15.48 -5.84
N ARG A 112 8.13 15.46 -4.51
CA ARG A 112 7.43 14.47 -3.69
C ARG A 112 5.93 14.41 -4.03
N MET A 113 5.45 13.18 -4.24
CA MET A 113 4.02 12.96 -4.46
C MET A 113 3.23 13.23 -3.17
N VAL A 114 2.25 14.13 -3.24
CA VAL A 114 1.41 14.47 -2.09
C VAL A 114 0.34 13.41 -1.82
N GLY A 115 -0.12 13.31 -0.57
CA GLY A 115 -1.08 12.29 -0.16
C GLY A 115 -2.42 12.33 -0.91
N SER A 116 -2.88 13.50 -1.35
CA SER A 116 -4.06 13.61 -2.23
C SER A 116 -3.82 12.90 -3.56
N SER A 117 -2.68 13.14 -4.20
CA SER A 117 -2.34 12.49 -5.47
C SER A 117 -2.17 10.98 -5.34
N ILE A 118 -1.57 10.49 -4.23
CA ILE A 118 -1.50 9.04 -3.95
C ILE A 118 -2.92 8.46 -3.81
N ARG A 119 -3.81 9.17 -3.11
CA ARG A 119 -5.20 8.74 -2.93
C ARG A 119 -5.95 8.72 -4.26
N ASP A 120 -5.78 9.74 -5.09
CA ASP A 120 -6.44 9.85 -6.38
C ASP A 120 -5.97 8.73 -7.33
N THR A 121 -4.66 8.42 -7.34
CA THR A 121 -4.12 7.26 -8.05
C THR A 121 -4.79 5.95 -7.60
N VAL A 122 -4.93 5.75 -6.28
CA VAL A 122 -5.61 4.55 -5.76
C VAL A 122 -7.07 4.50 -6.21
N TYR A 123 -7.80 5.61 -6.12
CA TYR A 123 -9.19 5.68 -6.60
C TYR A 123 -9.29 5.41 -8.09
N GLU A 124 -8.36 5.93 -8.88
CA GLU A 124 -8.31 5.73 -10.31
C GLU A 124 -8.18 4.26 -10.69
N VAL A 125 -7.13 3.58 -10.21
CA VAL A 125 -6.80 2.22 -10.64
C VAL A 125 -7.69 1.15 -10.01
N THR A 126 -8.37 1.44 -8.92
CA THR A 126 -9.28 0.49 -8.26
C THR A 126 -10.71 0.53 -8.82
N ARG A 127 -10.98 1.39 -9.82
CA ARG A 127 -12.28 1.36 -10.52
C ARG A 127 -12.37 0.11 -11.41
N PRO A 128 -13.46 -0.67 -11.36
CA PRO A 128 -13.61 -1.86 -12.20
C PRO A 128 -13.44 -1.59 -13.70
N CYS A 129 -13.94 -0.45 -14.20
CA CYS A 129 -13.75 -0.07 -15.61
C CYS A 129 -12.29 0.21 -16.00
N TYR A 130 -11.40 0.46 -15.02
CA TYR A 130 -9.98 0.64 -15.27
C TYR A 130 -9.28 -0.70 -15.57
N TYR A 131 -9.46 -1.68 -14.71
CA TYR A 131 -8.73 -2.95 -14.78
C TYR A 131 -9.51 -4.10 -15.45
N ALA A 132 -10.85 -4.06 -15.43
CA ALA A 132 -11.69 -5.08 -16.03
C ALA A 132 -12.36 -4.64 -17.36
N GLY A 133 -12.26 -3.35 -17.69
CA GLY A 133 -12.76 -2.80 -18.96
C GLY A 133 -14.26 -2.50 -18.97
N ASP A 134 -15.01 -2.87 -17.94
CA ASP A 134 -16.45 -2.63 -17.85
C ASP A 134 -16.87 -2.08 -16.47
N CYS A 135 -18.10 -1.60 -16.39
CA CYS A 135 -18.67 -1.10 -15.14
C CYS A 135 -19.77 -2.05 -14.62
N PRO A 136 -19.58 -2.71 -13.45
CA PRO A 136 -20.61 -3.57 -12.85
C PRO A 136 -21.95 -2.86 -12.53
N LYS A 137 -21.96 -1.52 -12.58
CA LYS A 137 -23.16 -0.69 -12.44
C LYS A 137 -23.75 -0.28 -13.79
N SER A 138 -23.27 -0.87 -14.90
CA SER A 138 -23.70 -0.58 -16.27
C SER A 138 -23.65 0.91 -16.62
N ARG A 139 -22.68 1.65 -16.08
CA ARG A 139 -22.42 3.05 -16.45
C ARG A 139 -21.50 3.07 -17.65
N ASP A 140 -21.76 4.00 -18.54
CA ASP A 140 -20.83 4.30 -19.63
C ASP A 140 -19.57 4.98 -19.04
N PRO A 141 -18.37 4.40 -19.18
CA PRO A 141 -17.13 5.01 -18.69
C PRO A 141 -16.89 6.41 -19.28
N ASP A 142 -17.26 6.66 -20.53
CA ASP A 142 -17.01 7.93 -21.22
C ASP A 142 -17.90 9.07 -20.68
N GLU A 143 -19.06 8.73 -20.09
CA GLU A 143 -20.01 9.68 -19.50
C GLU A 143 -19.96 9.69 -17.96
N CYS A 144 -19.13 8.83 -17.35
CA CYS A 144 -19.12 8.67 -15.90
C CYS A 144 -18.24 9.71 -15.20
N GLU A 145 -18.82 10.49 -14.29
CA GLU A 145 -18.04 11.44 -13.47
C GLU A 145 -16.83 10.80 -12.76
N GLY A 146 -16.92 9.52 -12.40
CA GLY A 146 -15.83 8.78 -11.75
C GLY A 146 -14.62 8.53 -12.65
N THR A 147 -14.69 8.76 -13.95
CA THR A 147 -13.57 8.61 -14.90
C THR A 147 -12.83 9.91 -15.16
N HIS A 148 -13.43 11.05 -14.80
CA HIS A 148 -12.77 12.35 -14.94
C HIS A 148 -11.68 12.55 -13.91
N TYR A 149 -10.63 13.28 -14.27
CA TYR A 149 -9.45 13.55 -13.45
C TYR A 149 -9.79 14.03 -12.02
N ASP A 150 -10.75 14.95 -11.88
CA ASP A 150 -11.17 15.46 -10.58
C ASP A 150 -12.32 14.65 -9.94
N GLY A 151 -12.69 13.53 -10.56
CA GLY A 151 -13.88 12.75 -10.21
C GLY A 151 -13.62 11.34 -9.69
N TYR A 152 -12.39 10.87 -9.62
CA TYR A 152 -12.08 9.46 -9.28
C TYR A 152 -12.74 8.98 -7.99
N SER A 153 -12.80 9.83 -6.97
CA SER A 153 -13.47 9.53 -5.70
C SER A 153 -14.99 9.38 -5.80
N LYS A 154 -15.62 9.81 -6.89
CA LYS A 154 -17.08 9.71 -7.14
C LYS A 154 -17.52 8.33 -7.65
N CYS A 155 -16.57 7.47 -8.05
CA CYS A 155 -16.90 6.10 -8.41
C CYS A 155 -17.34 5.33 -7.15
N PRO A 156 -18.56 4.78 -7.09
CA PRO A 156 -19.04 4.07 -5.91
C PRO A 156 -18.39 2.70 -5.71
N LEU A 157 -17.54 2.26 -6.64
CA LEU A 157 -16.89 0.96 -6.63
C LEU A 157 -15.38 1.06 -6.44
N ASN A 158 -14.81 2.27 -6.41
CA ASN A 158 -13.41 2.44 -6.09
C ASN A 158 -13.10 2.11 -4.62
N VAL A 159 -11.83 1.91 -4.33
CA VAL A 159 -11.37 1.53 -3.00
C VAL A 159 -10.43 2.60 -2.45
N SER A 160 -10.62 3.00 -1.19
CA SER A 160 -9.73 3.97 -0.55
C SER A 160 -8.41 3.31 -0.09
N PRO A 161 -7.31 4.08 0.05
CA PRO A 161 -6.06 3.57 0.63
C PRO A 161 -6.25 2.93 2.02
N HIS A 162 -7.19 3.46 2.81
CA HIS A 162 -7.51 2.89 4.12
C HIS A 162 -8.19 1.52 3.99
N ALA A 163 -9.07 1.35 3.01
CA ALA A 163 -9.71 0.07 2.76
C ALA A 163 -8.70 -0.98 2.24
N ILE A 164 -7.73 -0.58 1.39
CA ILE A 164 -6.63 -1.47 0.96
C ILE A 164 -5.82 -1.91 2.19
N ARG A 165 -5.43 -0.99 3.05
CA ARG A 165 -4.73 -1.32 4.30
C ARG A 165 -5.53 -2.30 5.16
N ARG A 166 -6.85 -2.09 5.30
CA ARG A 166 -7.71 -3.02 6.03
C ARG A 166 -7.71 -4.41 5.41
N GLY A 167 -7.85 -4.47 4.08
CA GLY A 167 -7.77 -5.72 3.33
C GLY A 167 -6.44 -6.44 3.53
N SER A 168 -5.32 -5.69 3.44
CA SER A 168 -3.97 -6.20 3.68
C SER A 168 -3.80 -6.78 5.09
N ILE A 169 -4.24 -6.06 6.14
CA ILE A 169 -4.18 -6.56 7.52
C ILE A 169 -4.97 -7.88 7.64
N THR A 170 -6.20 -7.90 7.14
CA THR A 170 -7.06 -9.10 7.22
C THR A 170 -6.44 -10.26 6.43
N HIS A 171 -5.87 -9.99 5.25
CA HIS A 171 -5.20 -11.00 4.44
C HIS A 171 -4.02 -11.63 5.17
N HIS A 172 -3.09 -10.83 5.71
CA HIS A 172 -1.94 -11.35 6.45
C HIS A 172 -2.36 -12.19 7.66
N LEU A 173 -3.42 -11.80 8.37
CA LEU A 173 -3.96 -12.59 9.47
C LEU A 173 -4.58 -13.91 8.98
N SER A 174 -5.21 -13.93 7.80
CA SER A 174 -5.78 -15.15 7.20
C SER A 174 -4.73 -16.11 6.64
N GLU A 175 -3.54 -15.59 6.27
CA GLU A 175 -2.36 -16.37 5.87
C GLU A 175 -1.51 -16.81 7.08
N ASP A 176 -2.11 -16.88 8.25
CA ASP A 176 -1.49 -17.33 9.49
C ASP A 176 -0.24 -16.55 9.93
N VAL A 177 -0.04 -15.32 9.42
CA VAL A 177 1.00 -14.44 9.93
C VAL A 177 0.69 -14.09 11.40
N PRO A 178 1.65 -14.27 12.34
CA PRO A 178 1.42 -13.98 13.75
C PRO A 178 0.96 -12.53 13.97
N GLU A 179 -0.05 -12.34 14.83
CA GLU A 179 -0.61 -11.02 15.17
C GLU A 179 0.46 -9.99 15.52
N LYS A 180 1.47 -10.41 16.30
CA LYS A 180 2.59 -9.55 16.68
C LYS A 180 3.38 -9.05 15.48
N VAL A 181 3.62 -9.92 14.48
CA VAL A 181 4.30 -9.56 13.24
C VAL A 181 3.47 -8.56 12.44
N VAL A 182 2.16 -8.82 12.30
CA VAL A 182 1.23 -7.90 11.62
C VAL A 182 1.17 -6.55 12.34
N SER A 183 1.07 -6.56 13.67
CA SER A 183 1.05 -5.36 14.51
C SER A 183 2.28 -4.49 14.26
N ASP A 184 3.48 -5.07 14.36
CA ASP A 184 4.75 -4.35 14.21
C ASP A 184 4.95 -3.89 12.76
N ARG A 185 4.77 -4.78 11.79
CA ARG A 185 4.92 -4.49 10.34
C ARG A 185 4.04 -3.34 9.90
N MET A 186 2.77 -3.36 10.28
CA MET A 186 1.76 -2.42 9.82
C MET A 186 1.54 -1.24 10.77
N ASN A 187 2.22 -1.21 11.92
CA ASN A 187 2.03 -0.21 12.97
C ASN A 187 0.55 -0.08 13.35
N VAL A 188 -0.04 -1.17 13.83
CA VAL A 188 -1.42 -1.25 14.31
C VAL A 188 -1.43 -1.88 15.70
N GLY A 189 -2.12 -1.26 16.66
CA GLY A 189 -2.20 -1.77 18.03
C GLY A 189 -2.84 -3.15 18.07
N GLN A 190 -2.38 -4.00 18.99
CA GLN A 190 -2.85 -5.38 19.13
C GLN A 190 -4.33 -5.44 19.52
N ASP A 191 -4.77 -4.52 20.37
CA ASP A 191 -6.17 -4.33 20.75
C ASP A 191 -7.07 -3.97 19.56
N VAL A 192 -6.53 -3.22 18.58
CA VAL A 192 -7.22 -2.87 17.34
C VAL A 192 -7.29 -4.08 16.41
N LEU A 193 -6.22 -4.90 16.34
CA LEU A 193 -6.24 -6.14 15.57
C LEU A 193 -7.30 -7.10 16.11
N ASP A 194 -7.28 -7.38 17.39
CA ASP A 194 -8.24 -8.28 18.06
C ASP A 194 -9.68 -7.83 17.86
N LYS A 195 -9.94 -6.54 18.02
CA LYS A 195 -11.30 -5.99 17.96
C LYS A 195 -11.87 -5.89 16.56
N HIS A 196 -11.05 -5.59 15.55
CA HIS A 196 -11.54 -5.17 14.24
C HIS A 196 -11.13 -6.06 13.06
N TYR A 197 -10.07 -6.84 13.23
CA TYR A 197 -9.48 -7.58 12.11
C TYR A 197 -9.39 -9.08 12.33
N ASP A 198 -9.12 -9.51 13.55
CA ASP A 198 -9.00 -10.93 13.85
C ASP A 198 -10.36 -11.58 14.01
N LYS A 199 -10.80 -12.27 12.96
CA LYS A 199 -12.06 -13.03 12.91
C LYS A 199 -11.86 -14.53 13.12
N ARG A 200 -10.63 -14.96 13.43
CA ARG A 200 -10.33 -16.38 13.64
C ARG A 200 -11.05 -16.90 14.87
N SER A 201 -11.58 -18.12 14.78
CA SER A 201 -12.18 -18.80 15.93
C SER A 201 -11.11 -19.15 16.98
N ALA A 202 -11.55 -19.47 18.19
CA ALA A 202 -10.64 -19.93 19.24
C ALA A 202 -9.89 -21.20 18.83
N GLU A 203 -10.54 -22.10 18.11
CA GLU A 203 -9.96 -23.34 17.57
C GLU A 203 -8.87 -23.04 16.54
N GLN A 204 -9.11 -22.11 15.60
CA GLN A 204 -8.12 -21.70 14.62
C GLN A 204 -6.89 -21.06 15.29
N LYS A 205 -7.09 -20.23 16.33
CA LYS A 205 -5.97 -19.66 17.11
C LYS A 205 -5.17 -20.73 17.86
N VAL A 206 -5.83 -21.77 18.36
CA VAL A 206 -5.15 -22.90 19.04
C VAL A 206 -4.31 -23.69 18.03
N GLU A 207 -4.88 -24.01 16.86
CA GLU A 207 -4.18 -24.79 15.85
C GLU A 207 -2.95 -24.05 15.29
N GLN A 208 -3.07 -22.77 15.02
CA GLN A 208 -1.91 -21.94 14.65
C GLN A 208 -0.80 -21.98 15.71
N ARG A 209 -1.15 -21.87 16.99
CA ARG A 209 -0.16 -21.93 18.09
C ARG A 209 0.48 -23.31 18.21
N ARG A 210 -0.26 -24.37 17.90
CA ARG A 210 0.26 -25.75 17.91
C ARG A 210 1.40 -25.89 16.90
N GLY A 211 1.27 -25.36 15.68
CA GLY A 211 2.30 -25.38 14.66
C GLY A 211 3.66 -24.80 15.09
N TYR A 212 3.66 -23.85 16.04
CA TYR A 212 4.91 -23.29 16.61
C TYR A 212 5.53 -24.13 17.72
N LEU A 213 4.83 -25.16 18.23
CA LEU A 213 5.32 -26.03 19.32
C LEU A 213 5.88 -27.34 18.77
N GLU A 214 5.56 -27.69 17.51
CA GLU A 214 5.94 -28.95 16.86
C GLU A 214 7.13 -28.79 15.88
N GLY A 215 7.76 -27.57 15.83
CA GLY A 215 8.90 -27.25 14.97
C GLY A 215 10.27 -27.46 15.62
#